data_1cd5a3e27fd18ecf37cc6a9c1f562c08
#
_entry.id   1cd5a3e27fd18ecf37cc6a9c1f562c08
#
_cell.length_a   1.000
_cell.length_b   1.000
_cell.length_c   1.000
_cell.angle_alpha   90.00
_cell.angle_beta   90.00
_cell.angle_gamma   90.00
#
_symmetry.space_group_name_H-M   'P 1'
#
loop_
_entity.id
_entity.type
_entity.pdbx_description
1 polymer ?
#
loop_
_entity_poly.entity_id
_entity_poly.type
_entity_poly.pdbx_seq_one_letter_code
_entity_poly.pdbx_strand_id
1 'polypeptide(L)'
;QIFFFFSSTSEPVTPVTAAPQEAHGQRLEHFPVALLSSVMGVSGLTLAWLKAHAVLGAPIIVGEGLRGVASALFGLLLLFYGLKALRYPEAVKLEIRHPIKVNFVPTVSISLLLLAVCYLEAAPELAYWLWGAGAVLHFGLTLAIFGSWIHHSHYAIQHANPAWFIPVVGNIIVPVAGIRFASPELSWFFFSIGLVFWIVLLTIVLYRLIFHEPLPARLAPTLFILLAPPSVGFIAYVNMTGTVDGFARVLYYTALFLALLLASNAIRFLRLPFFISAWAYSFPLAALTLATLVMSAHVPGSFFRPLGMGLLALLSLVVAVLAARTLVAVWRRDLCKPD
;
A
#
# COMPACT_ATOMS: atom_id res chain seq x y z
N GLN A 1 47.14 -16.02 -61.76
CA GLN A 1 48.43 -15.23 -61.74
C GLN A 1 48.21 -13.93 -61.02
N ILE A 2 49.10 -13.69 -60.10
CA ILE A 2 49.56 -12.48 -59.40
C ILE A 2 49.08 -12.39 -57.93
N PHE A 3 50.03 -12.78 -57.07
CA PHE A 3 50.11 -12.52 -55.63
C PHE A 3 50.25 -11.03 -55.37
N PHE A 4 49.54 -10.52 -54.34
CA PHE A 4 50.03 -9.39 -53.54
C PHE A 4 49.87 -9.69 -52.06
N PHE A 5 50.99 -9.77 -51.39
CA PHE A 5 51.14 -9.75 -49.94
C PHE A 5 50.81 -8.35 -49.43
N PHE A 6 49.89 -8.27 -48.42
CA PHE A 6 49.87 -7.13 -47.51
C PHE A 6 50.07 -7.64 -46.09
N SER A 7 51.15 -7.23 -45.50
CA SER A 7 51.55 -7.36 -44.13
C SER A 7 50.58 -6.57 -43.25
N SER A 8 49.83 -7.23 -42.36
CA SER A 8 49.04 -6.57 -41.32
C SER A 8 49.84 -6.56 -40.04
N THR A 9 50.35 -5.40 -39.65
CA THR A 9 50.87 -5.11 -38.31
C THR A 9 49.67 -5.04 -37.36
N SER A 10 49.51 -6.06 -36.50
CA SER A 10 48.56 -6.07 -35.41
C SER A 10 49.11 -5.19 -34.25
N GLU A 11 48.50 -4.03 -34.06
CA GLU A 11 48.64 -3.31 -32.83
C GLU A 11 47.91 -4.06 -31.68
N PRO A 12 48.46 -4.18 -30.49
CA PRO A 12 47.79 -4.81 -29.37
C PRO A 12 46.70 -3.88 -28.83
N VAL A 13 45.46 -4.29 -28.98
CA VAL A 13 44.29 -3.67 -28.29
C VAL A 13 44.44 -3.96 -26.80
N THR A 14 44.85 -2.96 -26.05
CA THR A 14 44.79 -2.98 -24.57
C THR A 14 43.29 -3.04 -24.16
N PRO A 15 42.88 -4.02 -23.34
CA PRO A 15 41.55 -3.99 -22.77
C PRO A 15 41.48 -2.89 -21.73
N VAL A 16 40.72 -1.85 -22.02
CA VAL A 16 40.33 -0.86 -21.01
C VAL A 16 39.29 -1.57 -20.12
N THR A 17 39.78 -2.21 -19.09
CA THR A 17 38.95 -2.59 -17.93
C THR A 17 38.65 -1.34 -17.14
N ALA A 18 37.58 -0.64 -17.56
CA ALA A 18 36.90 0.29 -16.69
C ALA A 18 36.22 -0.54 -15.61
N ALA A 19 36.83 -0.61 -14.42
CA ALA A 19 36.17 -1.07 -13.22
C ALA A 19 34.87 -0.26 -13.02
N PRO A 20 33.73 -0.88 -12.65
CA PRO A 20 32.53 -0.14 -12.32
C PRO A 20 32.88 0.76 -11.13
N GLN A 21 33.01 2.06 -11.35
CA GLN A 21 32.97 3.03 -10.28
C GLN A 21 31.60 2.85 -9.60
N GLU A 22 31.61 2.15 -8.47
CA GLU A 22 30.46 2.08 -7.59
C GLU A 22 30.04 3.51 -7.25
N ALA A 23 28.94 3.94 -7.85
CA ALA A 23 28.31 5.22 -7.60
C ALA A 23 27.74 5.25 -6.18
N HIS A 24 28.59 5.43 -5.17
CA HIS A 24 28.21 5.54 -3.75
C HIS A 24 27.36 6.78 -3.46
N GLY A 25 27.20 7.71 -4.44
CA GLY A 25 26.45 8.97 -4.31
C GLY A 25 24.99 8.94 -4.75
N GLN A 26 24.51 7.91 -5.43
CA GLN A 26 23.22 7.94 -6.13
C GLN A 26 22.09 7.13 -5.48
N ARG A 27 22.27 6.58 -4.28
CA ARG A 27 21.25 5.72 -3.65
C ARG A 27 19.95 6.44 -3.36
N LEU A 28 20.02 7.70 -2.97
CA LEU A 28 18.85 8.52 -2.69
C LEU A 28 18.00 8.75 -3.95
N GLU A 29 18.61 8.82 -5.12
CA GLU A 29 17.92 8.93 -6.41
C GLU A 29 16.98 7.74 -6.65
N HIS A 30 17.40 6.54 -6.26
CA HIS A 30 16.66 5.29 -6.43
C HIS A 30 15.79 4.92 -5.22
N PHE A 31 15.60 5.86 -4.26
CA PHE A 31 14.72 5.62 -3.11
C PHE A 31 13.27 5.45 -3.58
N PRO A 32 12.63 4.28 -3.38
CA PRO A 32 11.33 3.99 -3.97
C PRO A 32 10.19 4.56 -3.14
N VAL A 33 9.25 5.28 -3.79
CA VAL A 33 8.02 5.77 -3.15
C VAL A 33 7.19 4.62 -2.55
N ALA A 34 7.23 3.44 -3.16
CA ALA A 34 6.51 2.25 -2.70
C ALA A 34 6.89 1.82 -1.27
N LEU A 35 8.03 2.25 -0.74
CA LEU A 35 8.43 1.94 0.65
C LEU A 35 7.49 2.58 1.68
N LEU A 36 6.79 3.67 1.33
CA LEU A 36 5.76 4.27 2.18
C LEU A 36 4.56 3.33 2.44
N SER A 37 4.38 2.27 1.64
CA SER A 37 3.41 1.21 1.95
C SER A 37 3.72 0.48 3.27
N SER A 38 4.97 0.52 3.75
CA SER A 38 5.34 0.00 5.07
C SER A 38 4.69 0.79 6.21
N VAL A 39 4.53 2.10 6.06
CA VAL A 39 3.80 2.94 7.02
C VAL A 39 2.34 2.52 7.08
N MET A 40 1.72 2.28 5.92
CA MET A 40 0.34 1.79 5.86
C MET A 40 0.19 0.46 6.60
N GLY A 41 1.14 -0.46 6.42
CA GLY A 41 1.14 -1.77 7.09
C GLY A 41 1.29 -1.65 8.60
N VAL A 42 2.24 -0.86 9.09
CA VAL A 42 2.46 -0.64 10.54
C VAL A 42 1.30 0.13 11.15
N SER A 43 0.75 1.15 10.47
CA SER A 43 -0.44 1.87 10.94
C SER A 43 -1.67 0.95 10.99
N GLY A 44 -1.84 0.07 9.99
CA GLY A 44 -2.89 -0.94 9.99
C GLY A 44 -2.77 -1.90 11.17
N LEU A 45 -1.56 -2.39 11.45
CA LEU A 45 -1.28 -3.23 12.62
C LEU A 45 -1.58 -2.48 13.92
N THR A 46 -1.19 -1.20 14.03
CA THR A 46 -1.51 -0.32 15.16
C THR A 46 -3.01 -0.28 15.40
N LEU A 47 -3.80 0.01 14.38
CA LEU A 47 -5.26 0.08 14.46
C LEU A 47 -5.88 -1.25 14.88
N ALA A 48 -5.37 -2.36 14.36
CA ALA A 48 -5.84 -3.70 14.71
C ALA A 48 -5.59 -4.00 16.22
N TRP A 49 -4.43 -3.65 16.75
CA TRP A 49 -4.12 -3.81 18.18
C TRP A 49 -4.93 -2.87 19.08
N LEU A 50 -5.12 -1.60 18.68
CA LEU A 50 -5.98 -0.66 19.42
C LEU A 50 -7.44 -1.15 19.43
N LYS A 51 -7.94 -1.67 18.33
CA LYS A 51 -9.28 -2.27 18.27
C LYS A 51 -9.38 -3.56 19.07
N ALA A 52 -8.33 -4.39 19.06
CA ALA A 52 -8.26 -5.60 19.88
C ALA A 52 -8.25 -5.27 21.39
N HIS A 53 -7.60 -4.17 21.80
CA HIS A 53 -7.72 -3.68 23.17
C HIS A 53 -9.18 -3.41 23.53
N ALA A 54 -9.90 -2.64 22.70
CA ALA A 54 -11.28 -2.26 22.97
C ALA A 54 -12.27 -3.45 22.94
N VAL A 55 -12.03 -4.46 22.08
CA VAL A 55 -12.98 -5.57 21.86
C VAL A 55 -12.60 -6.85 22.59
N LEU A 56 -11.31 -7.13 22.72
CA LEU A 56 -10.78 -8.38 23.30
C LEU A 56 -10.10 -8.20 24.65
N GLY A 57 -9.83 -6.96 25.09
CA GLY A 57 -9.04 -6.68 26.29
C GLY A 57 -7.53 -6.89 26.10
N ALA A 58 -7.03 -6.84 24.85
CA ALA A 58 -5.59 -6.96 24.57
C ALA A 58 -4.79 -5.81 25.22
N PRO A 59 -3.48 -5.99 25.52
CA PRO A 59 -2.67 -4.94 26.14
C PRO A 59 -2.58 -3.69 25.26
N ILE A 60 -3.01 -2.54 25.78
CA ILE A 60 -3.01 -1.26 25.03
C ILE A 60 -1.61 -0.80 24.65
N ILE A 61 -0.61 -1.11 25.49
CA ILE A 61 0.79 -0.71 25.29
C ILE A 61 1.35 -1.16 23.95
N VAL A 62 0.87 -2.27 23.40
CA VAL A 62 1.28 -2.77 22.08
C VAL A 62 0.81 -1.81 20.99
N GLY A 63 -0.47 -1.43 21.00
CA GLY A 63 -1.02 -0.46 20.04
C GLY A 63 -0.37 0.91 20.13
N GLU A 64 -0.10 1.38 21.37
CA GLU A 64 0.57 2.67 21.59
C GLU A 64 2.03 2.66 21.13
N GLY A 65 2.76 1.61 21.41
CA GLY A 65 4.14 1.43 20.93
C GLY A 65 4.19 1.39 19.41
N LEU A 66 3.30 0.63 18.78
CA LEU A 66 3.20 0.56 17.32
C LEU A 66 2.82 1.90 16.69
N ARG A 67 1.96 2.71 17.33
CA ARG A 67 1.64 4.08 16.89
C ARG A 67 2.89 4.95 16.85
N GLY A 68 3.73 4.89 17.87
CA GLY A 68 5.02 5.58 17.90
C GLY A 68 5.94 5.13 16.76
N VAL A 69 6.05 3.81 16.54
CA VAL A 69 6.83 3.24 15.43
C VAL A 69 6.30 3.70 14.07
N ALA A 70 4.98 3.66 13.84
CA ALA A 70 4.37 4.10 12.58
C ALA A 70 4.68 5.59 12.30
N SER A 71 4.57 6.44 13.32
CA SER A 71 4.84 7.88 13.21
C SER A 71 6.32 8.16 12.92
N ALA A 72 7.23 7.51 13.63
CA ALA A 72 8.66 7.63 13.40
C ALA A 72 9.06 7.14 11.99
N LEU A 73 8.50 6.00 11.56
CA LEU A 73 8.73 5.45 10.24
C LEU A 73 8.21 6.40 9.15
N PHE A 74 7.01 6.98 9.31
CA PHE A 74 6.46 7.95 8.37
C PHE A 74 7.35 9.18 8.26
N GLY A 75 7.74 9.78 9.39
CA GLY A 75 8.64 10.94 9.41
C GLY A 75 9.96 10.67 8.72
N LEU A 76 10.58 9.51 9.00
CA LEU A 76 11.84 9.09 8.40
C LEU A 76 11.74 8.91 6.88
N LEU A 77 10.72 8.17 6.40
CA LEU A 77 10.54 7.92 4.98
C LEU A 77 10.16 9.19 4.21
N LEU A 78 9.32 10.05 4.82
CA LEU A 78 8.96 11.33 4.25
C LEU A 78 10.17 12.27 4.13
N LEU A 79 11.07 12.26 5.13
CA LEU A 79 12.34 13.00 5.08
C LEU A 79 13.21 12.52 3.91
N PHE A 80 13.42 11.21 3.77
CA PHE A 80 14.23 10.67 2.67
C PHE A 80 13.60 10.94 1.30
N TYR A 81 12.28 10.80 1.17
CA TYR A 81 11.60 11.08 -0.08
C TYR A 81 11.59 12.59 -0.40
N GLY A 82 11.45 13.43 0.61
CA GLY A 82 11.58 14.89 0.48
C GLY A 82 12.99 15.31 0.04
N LEU A 83 14.03 14.74 0.65
CA LEU A 83 15.43 14.95 0.22
C LEU A 83 15.67 14.48 -1.22
N LYS A 84 15.07 13.35 -1.62
CA LYS A 84 15.08 12.90 -3.02
C LYS A 84 14.43 13.92 -3.94
N ALA A 85 13.25 14.41 -3.58
CA ALA A 85 12.52 15.39 -4.39
C ALA A 85 13.30 16.71 -4.57
N LEU A 86 14.01 17.15 -3.54
CA LEU A 86 14.84 18.35 -3.61
C LEU A 86 16.13 18.15 -4.40
N ARG A 87 16.78 16.99 -4.27
CA ARG A 87 18.12 16.75 -4.84
C ARG A 87 18.07 16.09 -6.22
N TYR A 88 17.01 15.31 -6.49
CA TYR A 88 16.81 14.54 -7.73
C TYR A 88 15.39 14.72 -8.28
N PRO A 89 14.95 15.95 -8.59
CA PRO A 89 13.58 16.21 -9.05
C PRO A 89 13.22 15.47 -10.34
N GLU A 90 14.20 15.22 -11.22
CA GLU A 90 13.96 14.47 -12.45
C GLU A 90 13.65 13.00 -12.19
N ALA A 91 14.28 12.38 -11.18
CA ALA A 91 13.94 11.02 -10.78
C ALA A 91 12.51 10.91 -10.26
N VAL A 92 12.04 11.91 -9.50
CA VAL A 92 10.65 11.97 -9.03
C VAL A 92 9.68 12.19 -10.20
N LYS A 93 10.01 13.05 -11.16
CA LYS A 93 9.19 13.23 -12.39
C LYS A 93 9.08 11.93 -13.18
N LEU A 94 10.15 11.15 -13.30
CA LEU A 94 10.13 9.85 -13.94
C LEU A 94 9.24 8.85 -13.19
N GLU A 95 9.26 8.83 -11.85
CA GLU A 95 8.33 8.01 -11.05
C GLU A 95 6.87 8.40 -11.29
N ILE A 96 6.56 9.70 -11.31
CA ILE A 96 5.19 10.21 -11.54
C ILE A 96 4.71 9.90 -12.97
N ARG A 97 5.59 9.88 -13.95
CA ARG A 97 5.25 9.54 -15.34
C ARG A 97 5.19 8.03 -15.59
N HIS A 98 5.71 7.22 -14.70
CA HIS A 98 5.75 5.77 -14.89
C HIS A 98 4.36 5.16 -14.59
N PRO A 99 3.75 4.39 -15.51
CA PRO A 99 2.34 3.95 -15.43
C PRO A 99 2.03 3.02 -14.23
N ILE A 100 3.06 2.42 -13.62
CA ILE A 100 2.90 1.57 -12.42
C ILE A 100 3.32 2.34 -11.17
N LYS A 101 4.48 3.03 -11.18
CA LYS A 101 5.04 3.68 -9.97
C LYS A 101 4.17 4.84 -9.49
N VAL A 102 3.51 5.58 -10.37
CA VAL A 102 2.62 6.69 -10.04
C VAL A 102 1.51 6.28 -9.06
N ASN A 103 1.04 5.05 -9.14
CA ASN A 103 -0.04 4.55 -8.28
C ASN A 103 0.38 4.39 -6.81
N PHE A 104 1.68 4.39 -6.52
CA PHE A 104 2.20 4.34 -5.15
C PHE A 104 2.42 5.73 -4.54
N VAL A 105 2.38 6.82 -5.32
CA VAL A 105 2.53 8.18 -4.78
C VAL A 105 1.47 8.51 -3.72
N PRO A 106 0.18 8.12 -3.88
CA PRO A 106 -0.83 8.39 -2.86
C PRO A 106 -0.66 7.61 -1.55
N THR A 107 0.32 6.70 -1.44
CA THR A 107 0.64 6.06 -0.15
C THR A 107 1.05 7.08 0.92
N VAL A 108 1.58 8.25 0.52
CA VAL A 108 1.87 9.37 1.42
C VAL A 108 0.58 9.88 2.06
N SER A 109 -0.42 10.21 1.26
CA SER A 109 -1.70 10.74 1.74
C SER A 109 -2.50 9.70 2.54
N ILE A 110 -2.48 8.43 2.11
CA ILE A 110 -3.11 7.34 2.86
C ILE A 110 -2.40 7.14 4.22
N SER A 111 -1.08 7.26 4.27
CA SER A 111 -0.35 7.18 5.54
C SER A 111 -0.77 8.28 6.52
N LEU A 112 -0.98 9.52 6.04
CA LEU A 112 -1.53 10.61 6.85
C LEU A 112 -2.93 10.28 7.38
N LEU A 113 -3.82 9.76 6.52
CA LEU A 113 -5.17 9.37 6.91
C LEU A 113 -5.17 8.23 7.95
N LEU A 114 -4.32 7.23 7.78
CA LEU A 114 -4.21 6.12 8.72
C LEU A 114 -3.60 6.56 10.07
N LEU A 115 -2.59 7.42 10.04
CA LEU A 115 -2.05 8.01 11.27
C LEU A 115 -3.11 8.87 11.97
N ALA A 116 -3.93 9.62 11.22
CA ALA A 116 -5.07 10.35 11.80
C ALA A 116 -5.99 9.41 12.59
N VAL A 117 -6.34 8.24 12.02
CA VAL A 117 -7.16 7.24 12.73
C VAL A 117 -6.42 6.70 13.96
N CYS A 118 -5.09 6.48 13.89
CA CYS A 118 -4.29 6.01 15.03
C CYS A 118 -4.25 7.02 16.20
N TYR A 119 -4.37 8.32 15.91
CA TYR A 119 -4.36 9.39 16.92
C TYR A 119 -5.75 9.87 17.34
N LEU A 120 -6.83 9.33 16.77
CA LEU A 120 -8.19 9.81 16.93
C LEU A 120 -8.63 9.97 18.37
N GLU A 121 -8.24 9.04 19.25
CA GLU A 121 -8.57 9.08 20.67
C GLU A 121 -7.43 9.67 21.54
N ALA A 122 -6.17 9.52 21.13
CA ALA A 122 -5.03 9.90 21.93
C ALA A 122 -4.64 11.39 21.76
N ALA A 123 -4.85 11.96 20.58
CA ALA A 123 -4.53 13.34 20.25
C ALA A 123 -5.47 13.84 19.13
N PRO A 124 -6.75 14.15 19.46
CA PRO A 124 -7.78 14.50 18.46
C PRO A 124 -7.42 15.70 17.60
N GLU A 125 -6.73 16.68 18.13
CA GLU A 125 -6.29 17.87 17.38
C GLU A 125 -5.25 17.50 16.33
N LEU A 126 -4.25 16.70 16.69
CA LEU A 126 -3.28 16.16 15.73
C LEU A 126 -3.97 15.31 14.67
N ALA A 127 -4.90 14.46 15.08
CA ALA A 127 -5.69 13.63 14.17
C ALA A 127 -6.48 14.49 13.17
N TYR A 128 -7.07 15.59 13.58
CA TYR A 128 -7.78 16.52 12.69
C TYR A 128 -6.87 17.09 11.60
N TRP A 129 -5.68 17.57 11.97
CA TRP A 129 -4.74 18.13 11.00
C TRP A 129 -4.17 17.07 10.05
N LEU A 130 -3.83 15.89 10.57
CA LEU A 130 -3.37 14.76 9.76
C LEU A 130 -4.46 14.32 8.77
N TRP A 131 -5.71 14.23 9.23
CA TRP A 131 -6.85 13.88 8.40
C TRP A 131 -7.10 14.92 7.32
N GLY A 132 -7.15 16.21 7.66
CA GLY A 132 -7.39 17.29 6.72
C GLY A 132 -6.32 17.35 5.62
N ALA A 133 -5.04 17.33 6.03
CA ALA A 133 -3.92 17.30 5.10
C ALA A 133 -3.96 16.03 4.20
N GLY A 134 -4.22 14.87 4.82
CA GLY A 134 -4.34 13.60 4.10
C GLY A 134 -5.49 13.58 3.09
N ALA A 135 -6.69 14.08 3.47
CA ALA A 135 -7.87 14.10 2.62
C ALA A 135 -7.68 15.05 1.41
N VAL A 136 -7.19 16.26 1.64
CA VAL A 136 -6.94 17.25 0.56
C VAL A 136 -5.86 16.72 -0.40
N LEU A 137 -4.75 16.23 0.14
CA LEU A 137 -3.68 15.67 -0.69
C LEU A 137 -4.15 14.45 -1.48
N HIS A 138 -4.89 13.54 -0.83
CA HIS A 138 -5.38 12.33 -1.49
C HIS A 138 -6.35 12.64 -2.61
N PHE A 139 -7.28 13.54 -2.38
CA PHE A 139 -8.24 13.97 -3.41
C PHE A 139 -7.55 14.66 -4.59
N GLY A 140 -6.58 15.54 -4.33
CA GLY A 140 -5.77 16.17 -5.37
C GLY A 140 -5.00 15.15 -6.21
N LEU A 141 -4.39 14.16 -5.56
CA LEU A 141 -3.70 13.05 -6.25
C LEU A 141 -4.68 12.15 -7.02
N THR A 142 -5.89 11.90 -6.48
CA THR A 142 -6.95 11.19 -7.20
C THR A 142 -7.28 11.88 -8.51
N LEU A 143 -7.56 13.19 -8.48
CA LEU A 143 -7.90 13.96 -9.68
C LEU A 143 -6.75 13.97 -10.68
N ALA A 144 -5.52 14.16 -10.23
CA ALA A 144 -4.34 14.19 -11.08
C ALA A 144 -4.07 12.84 -11.76
N ILE A 145 -4.08 11.75 -11.00
CA ILE A 145 -3.75 10.41 -11.52
C ILE A 145 -4.90 9.88 -12.38
N PHE A 146 -6.15 10.01 -11.93
CA PHE A 146 -7.31 9.56 -12.69
C PHE A 146 -7.49 10.39 -13.96
N GLY A 147 -7.26 11.71 -13.90
CA GLY A 147 -7.19 12.57 -15.07
C GLY A 147 -6.10 12.15 -16.05
N SER A 148 -4.93 11.72 -15.55
CA SER A 148 -3.87 11.17 -16.38
C SER A 148 -4.30 9.88 -17.09
N TRP A 149 -5.02 8.98 -16.42
CA TRP A 149 -5.53 7.76 -17.07
C TRP A 149 -6.49 8.04 -18.23
N ILE A 150 -7.30 9.09 -18.10
CA ILE A 150 -8.28 9.45 -19.14
C ILE A 150 -7.61 10.13 -20.34
N HIS A 151 -6.60 10.97 -20.12
CA HIS A 151 -6.07 11.86 -21.14
C HIS A 151 -4.74 11.41 -21.77
N HIS A 152 -4.07 10.38 -21.22
CA HIS A 152 -2.77 9.94 -21.75
C HIS A 152 -2.84 8.54 -22.36
N SER A 153 -2.34 8.42 -23.60
CA SER A 153 -2.35 7.18 -24.41
C SER A 153 -1.31 6.13 -23.99
N HIS A 154 -0.42 6.45 -23.04
CA HIS A 154 0.64 5.52 -22.63
C HIS A 154 0.19 4.42 -21.65
N TYR A 155 -1.06 4.48 -21.16
CA TYR A 155 -1.63 3.41 -20.36
C TYR A 155 -2.18 2.30 -21.25
N ALA A 156 -1.77 1.07 -20.96
CA ALA A 156 -2.22 -0.13 -21.62
C ALA A 156 -2.77 -1.13 -20.60
N ILE A 157 -3.56 -2.09 -21.05
CA ILE A 157 -4.19 -3.08 -20.15
C ILE A 157 -3.16 -3.88 -19.34
N GLN A 158 -1.94 -4.06 -19.85
CA GLN A 158 -0.84 -4.72 -19.15
C GLN A 158 -0.38 -3.95 -17.88
N HIS A 159 -0.60 -2.63 -17.85
CA HIS A 159 -0.27 -1.80 -16.69
C HIS A 159 -1.33 -1.88 -15.60
N ALA A 160 -2.56 -2.33 -15.92
CA ALA A 160 -3.62 -2.50 -14.94
C ALA A 160 -3.24 -3.59 -13.94
N ASN A 161 -3.22 -3.22 -12.67
CA ASN A 161 -2.89 -4.09 -11.56
C ASN A 161 -3.58 -3.57 -10.28
N PRO A 162 -3.66 -4.36 -9.20
CA PRO A 162 -4.38 -3.93 -7.99
C PRO A 162 -3.87 -2.64 -7.34
N ALA A 163 -2.63 -2.18 -7.62
CA ALA A 163 -2.17 -0.89 -7.11
C ALA A 163 -2.95 0.31 -7.70
N TRP A 164 -3.71 0.12 -8.78
CA TRP A 164 -4.64 1.13 -9.32
C TRP A 164 -5.75 1.51 -8.33
N PHE A 165 -6.04 0.65 -7.35
CA PHE A 165 -6.99 1.02 -6.27
C PHE A 165 -6.44 2.12 -5.37
N ILE A 166 -5.13 2.23 -5.19
CA ILE A 166 -4.53 3.16 -4.22
C ILE A 166 -4.96 4.61 -4.48
N PRO A 167 -4.81 5.19 -5.71
CA PRO A 167 -5.11 6.59 -5.95
C PRO A 167 -6.60 6.95 -5.93
N VAL A 168 -7.48 6.05 -6.31
CA VAL A 168 -8.92 6.38 -6.48
C VAL A 168 -9.76 5.76 -5.39
N VAL A 169 -9.60 4.47 -5.15
CA VAL A 169 -10.37 3.75 -4.13
C VAL A 169 -9.91 4.12 -2.71
N GLY A 170 -8.68 4.60 -2.56
CA GLY A 170 -8.16 5.11 -1.28
C GLY A 170 -9.02 6.22 -0.64
N ASN A 171 -9.85 6.92 -1.42
CA ASN A 171 -10.84 7.88 -0.90
C ASN A 171 -11.80 7.27 0.14
N ILE A 172 -12.04 5.95 0.10
CA ILE A 172 -12.88 5.24 1.07
C ILE A 172 -12.31 5.25 2.50
N ILE A 173 -11.03 5.60 2.67
CA ILE A 173 -10.38 5.73 3.98
C ILE A 173 -10.75 7.05 4.66
N VAL A 174 -11.00 8.11 3.87
CA VAL A 174 -11.28 9.45 4.39
C VAL A 174 -12.42 9.47 5.41
N PRO A 175 -13.59 8.83 5.18
CA PRO A 175 -14.69 8.82 6.14
C PRO A 175 -14.40 8.05 7.42
N VAL A 176 -13.37 7.19 7.49
CA VAL A 176 -13.09 6.40 8.70
C VAL A 176 -12.86 7.29 9.92
N ALA A 177 -12.14 8.40 9.76
CA ALA A 177 -12.00 9.45 10.78
C ALA A 177 -12.88 10.68 10.45
N GLY A 178 -13.21 10.89 9.18
CA GLY A 178 -13.88 12.08 8.68
C GLY A 178 -15.25 12.33 9.31
N ILE A 179 -15.97 11.27 9.67
CA ILE A 179 -17.25 11.39 10.36
C ILE A 179 -17.14 12.13 11.71
N ARG A 180 -15.95 12.21 12.30
CA ARG A 180 -15.71 12.95 13.56
C ARG A 180 -15.33 14.42 13.32
N PHE A 181 -14.81 14.75 12.13
CA PHE A 181 -14.19 16.04 11.85
C PHE A 181 -14.94 16.89 10.83
N ALA A 182 -15.79 16.28 10.02
CA ALA A 182 -16.46 16.95 8.91
C ALA A 182 -17.96 16.60 8.89
N SER A 183 -18.69 17.25 7.97
CA SER A 183 -20.10 16.94 7.75
C SER A 183 -20.28 15.50 7.26
N PRO A 184 -21.41 14.84 7.59
CA PRO A 184 -21.72 13.52 7.07
C PRO A 184 -21.70 13.47 5.54
N GLU A 185 -22.15 14.54 4.86
CA GLU A 185 -22.19 14.62 3.40
C GLU A 185 -20.79 14.55 2.77
N LEU A 186 -19.78 15.16 3.40
CA LEU A 186 -18.40 15.06 2.93
C LEU A 186 -17.87 13.62 3.07
N SER A 187 -18.22 12.93 4.15
CA SER A 187 -17.88 11.53 4.34
C SER A 187 -18.55 10.64 3.28
N TRP A 188 -19.84 10.88 2.97
CA TRP A 188 -20.55 10.19 1.91
C TRP A 188 -19.95 10.47 0.53
N PHE A 189 -19.51 11.69 0.25
CA PHE A 189 -18.85 12.04 -1.00
C PHE A 189 -17.60 11.17 -1.22
N PHE A 190 -16.69 11.12 -0.25
CA PHE A 190 -15.47 10.31 -0.36
C PHE A 190 -15.74 8.80 -0.38
N PHE A 191 -16.70 8.35 0.41
CA PHE A 191 -17.14 6.96 0.42
C PHE A 191 -17.67 6.53 -0.95
N SER A 192 -18.50 7.36 -1.57
CA SER A 192 -19.10 7.08 -2.87
C SER A 192 -18.05 6.99 -3.97
N ILE A 193 -17.06 7.89 -3.99
CA ILE A 193 -15.93 7.80 -4.94
C ILE A 193 -15.22 6.47 -4.77
N GLY A 194 -14.81 6.15 -3.55
CA GLY A 194 -14.07 4.93 -3.28
C GLY A 194 -14.86 3.67 -3.65
N LEU A 195 -16.13 3.61 -3.28
CA LEU A 195 -16.99 2.44 -3.51
C LEU A 195 -17.30 2.23 -4.99
N VAL A 196 -17.76 3.28 -5.69
CA VAL A 196 -18.16 3.17 -7.11
C VAL A 196 -16.96 2.81 -7.97
N PHE A 197 -15.85 3.51 -7.79
CA PHE A 197 -14.66 3.23 -8.58
C PHE A 197 -13.94 1.94 -8.15
N TRP A 198 -14.14 1.44 -6.93
CA TRP A 198 -13.72 0.09 -6.60
C TRP A 198 -14.39 -0.95 -7.50
N ILE A 199 -15.70 -0.89 -7.68
CA ILE A 199 -16.43 -1.84 -8.54
C ILE A 199 -15.93 -1.76 -9.99
N VAL A 200 -15.78 -0.54 -10.52
CA VAL A 200 -15.29 -0.31 -11.88
C VAL A 200 -13.86 -0.85 -12.06
N LEU A 201 -12.94 -0.46 -11.18
CA LEU A 201 -11.55 -0.90 -11.27
C LEU A 201 -11.38 -2.38 -10.96
N LEU A 202 -12.20 -2.95 -10.05
CA LEU A 202 -12.20 -4.39 -9.79
C LEU A 202 -12.53 -5.16 -11.07
N THR A 203 -13.52 -4.72 -11.83
CA THR A 203 -13.88 -5.34 -13.12
C THR A 203 -12.72 -5.28 -14.10
N ILE A 204 -12.06 -4.13 -14.25
CA ILE A 204 -10.91 -3.97 -15.14
C ILE A 204 -9.73 -4.85 -14.70
N VAL A 205 -9.42 -4.86 -13.41
CA VAL A 205 -8.31 -5.65 -12.86
C VAL A 205 -8.60 -7.15 -13.00
N LEU A 206 -9.82 -7.62 -12.71
CA LEU A 206 -10.20 -9.02 -12.90
C LEU A 206 -10.16 -9.42 -14.38
N TYR A 207 -10.67 -8.57 -15.28
CA TYR A 207 -10.56 -8.79 -16.72
C TYR A 207 -9.10 -9.01 -17.14
N ARG A 208 -8.21 -8.13 -16.67
CA ARG A 208 -6.77 -8.25 -16.95
C ARG A 208 -6.18 -9.53 -16.35
N LEU A 209 -6.55 -9.90 -15.12
CA LEU A 209 -6.02 -11.10 -14.45
C LEU A 209 -6.49 -12.40 -15.07
N ILE A 210 -7.71 -12.42 -15.64
CA ILE A 210 -8.34 -13.61 -16.21
C ILE A 210 -7.90 -13.84 -17.66
N PHE A 211 -7.81 -12.77 -18.47
CA PHE A 211 -7.68 -12.88 -19.91
C PHE A 211 -6.31 -12.50 -20.47
N HIS A 212 -5.41 -11.98 -19.65
CA HIS A 212 -4.08 -11.56 -20.08
C HIS A 212 -2.98 -12.25 -19.28
N GLU A 213 -1.72 -12.04 -19.69
CA GLU A 213 -0.53 -12.61 -19.05
C GLU A 213 -0.52 -12.40 -17.52
N PRO A 214 -0.04 -13.37 -16.74
CA PRO A 214 0.06 -13.23 -15.29
C PRO A 214 0.84 -12.00 -14.86
N LEU A 215 0.55 -11.51 -13.65
CA LEU A 215 1.34 -10.40 -13.09
C LEU A 215 2.80 -10.81 -12.94
N PRO A 216 3.74 -9.92 -13.28
CA PRO A 216 5.16 -10.12 -12.95
C PRO A 216 5.35 -10.42 -11.46
N ALA A 217 6.33 -11.24 -11.10
CA ALA A 217 6.59 -11.66 -9.71
C ALA A 217 6.70 -10.47 -8.74
N ARG A 218 7.27 -9.34 -9.19
CA ARG A 218 7.36 -8.09 -8.41
C ARG A 218 6.00 -7.48 -8.07
N LEU A 219 4.97 -7.71 -8.89
CA LEU A 219 3.62 -7.17 -8.68
C LEU A 219 2.65 -8.19 -8.06
N ALA A 220 3.01 -9.47 -8.01
CA ALA A 220 2.14 -10.50 -7.44
C ALA A 220 1.67 -10.20 -6.00
N PRO A 221 2.49 -9.62 -5.10
CA PRO A 221 2.02 -9.22 -3.77
C PRO A 221 0.87 -8.21 -3.79
N THR A 222 0.76 -7.38 -4.84
CA THR A 222 -0.33 -6.40 -4.95
C THR A 222 -1.71 -7.03 -5.05
N LEU A 223 -1.82 -8.34 -5.36
CA LEU A 223 -3.10 -9.05 -5.34
C LEU A 223 -3.80 -8.96 -3.98
N PHE A 224 -3.05 -8.82 -2.89
CA PHE A 224 -3.65 -8.62 -1.56
C PHE A 224 -4.40 -7.29 -1.45
N ILE A 225 -4.10 -6.29 -2.27
CA ILE A 225 -4.83 -5.02 -2.29
C ILE A 225 -6.31 -5.22 -2.64
N LEU A 226 -6.67 -6.32 -3.33
CA LEU A 226 -8.08 -6.69 -3.57
C LEU A 226 -8.91 -6.77 -2.27
N LEU A 227 -8.29 -7.10 -1.13
CA LEU A 227 -8.94 -7.19 0.19
C LEU A 227 -9.27 -5.82 0.79
N ALA A 228 -8.46 -4.80 0.50
CA ALA A 228 -8.52 -3.53 1.20
C ALA A 228 -9.85 -2.78 0.98
N PRO A 229 -10.34 -2.58 -0.26
CA PRO A 229 -11.52 -1.78 -0.50
C PRO A 229 -12.78 -2.29 0.21
N PRO A 230 -13.16 -3.57 0.12
CA PRO A 230 -14.36 -4.05 0.80
C PRO A 230 -14.20 -4.07 2.33
N SER A 231 -12.97 -4.33 2.84
CA SER A 231 -12.71 -4.30 4.28
C SER A 231 -12.79 -2.88 4.85
N VAL A 232 -12.14 -1.92 4.20
CA VAL A 232 -12.18 -0.50 4.62
C VAL A 232 -13.55 0.10 4.37
N GLY A 233 -14.20 -0.27 3.26
CA GLY A 233 -15.57 0.12 2.97
C GLY A 233 -16.55 -0.32 4.05
N PHE A 234 -16.42 -1.54 4.54
CA PHE A 234 -17.18 -2.02 5.69
C PHE A 234 -16.94 -1.16 6.93
N ILE A 235 -15.66 -0.89 7.28
CA ILE A 235 -15.31 -0.09 8.45
C ILE A 235 -15.88 1.34 8.33
N ALA A 236 -15.66 1.98 7.19
CA ALA A 236 -16.13 3.33 6.92
C ALA A 236 -17.66 3.41 6.99
N TYR A 237 -18.36 2.45 6.35
CA TYR A 237 -19.82 2.38 6.36
C TYR A 237 -20.38 2.20 7.77
N VAL A 238 -19.84 1.27 8.56
CA VAL A 238 -20.27 1.06 9.95
C VAL A 238 -19.97 2.29 10.82
N ASN A 239 -18.85 2.97 10.60
CA ASN A 239 -18.56 4.22 11.33
C ASN A 239 -19.56 5.34 10.99
N MET A 240 -20.04 5.43 9.73
CA MET A 240 -21.00 6.45 9.31
C MET A 240 -22.44 6.13 9.72
N THR A 241 -22.82 4.85 9.74
CA THR A 241 -24.21 4.43 9.98
C THR A 241 -24.46 3.92 11.40
N GLY A 242 -23.41 3.53 12.11
CA GLY A 242 -23.49 2.93 13.44
C GLY A 242 -24.01 1.49 13.47
N THR A 243 -24.28 0.87 12.30
CA THR A 243 -24.94 -0.43 12.22
C THR A 243 -24.26 -1.40 11.27
N VAL A 244 -24.39 -2.70 11.56
CA VAL A 244 -23.99 -3.79 10.65
C VAL A 244 -25.25 -4.35 9.99
N ASP A 245 -25.70 -3.65 8.96
CA ASP A 245 -26.86 -4.02 8.14
C ASP A 245 -26.52 -5.00 7.01
N GLY A 246 -27.45 -5.20 6.07
CA GLY A 246 -27.27 -6.08 4.90
C GLY A 246 -26.13 -5.63 3.99
N PHE A 247 -25.97 -4.32 3.76
CA PHE A 247 -24.91 -3.79 2.91
C PHE A 247 -23.53 -3.93 3.55
N ALA A 248 -23.42 -3.61 4.85
CA ALA A 248 -22.19 -3.86 5.60
C ALA A 248 -21.76 -5.33 5.50
N ARG A 249 -22.71 -6.27 5.63
CA ARG A 249 -22.42 -7.71 5.50
C ARG A 249 -21.93 -8.10 4.11
N VAL A 250 -22.48 -7.51 3.04
CA VAL A 250 -22.00 -7.75 1.67
C VAL A 250 -20.55 -7.34 1.55
N LEU A 251 -20.17 -6.16 2.04
CA LEU A 251 -18.77 -5.70 2.02
C LEU A 251 -17.85 -6.64 2.80
N TYR A 252 -18.25 -7.01 4.04
CA TYR A 252 -17.44 -7.88 4.87
C TYR A 252 -17.24 -9.27 4.25
N TYR A 253 -18.31 -9.93 3.80
CA TYR A 253 -18.20 -11.27 3.23
C TYR A 253 -17.51 -11.29 1.87
N THR A 254 -17.58 -10.21 1.10
CA THR A 254 -16.76 -10.05 -0.11
C THR A 254 -15.27 -10.01 0.25
N ALA A 255 -14.91 -9.25 1.28
CA ALA A 255 -13.53 -9.22 1.76
C ALA A 255 -13.07 -10.60 2.25
N LEU A 256 -13.91 -11.29 3.03
CA LEU A 256 -13.60 -12.63 3.54
C LEU A 256 -13.45 -13.65 2.40
N PHE A 257 -14.31 -13.61 1.38
CA PHE A 257 -14.18 -14.46 0.19
C PHE A 257 -12.86 -14.22 -0.54
N LEU A 258 -12.50 -12.96 -0.77
CA LEU A 258 -11.22 -12.63 -1.41
C LEU A 258 -10.01 -13.10 -0.57
N ALA A 259 -10.11 -13.02 0.76
CA ALA A 259 -9.09 -13.56 1.65
C ALA A 259 -8.94 -15.08 1.51
N LEU A 260 -10.03 -15.81 1.47
CA LEU A 260 -10.03 -17.26 1.27
C LEU A 260 -9.45 -17.63 -0.11
N LEU A 261 -9.80 -16.85 -1.15
CA LEU A 261 -9.25 -17.01 -2.49
C LEU A 261 -7.74 -16.82 -2.52
N LEU A 262 -7.22 -15.79 -1.85
CA LEU A 262 -5.77 -15.57 -1.76
C LEU A 262 -5.09 -16.63 -0.88
N ALA A 263 -5.71 -17.03 0.23
CA ALA A 263 -5.21 -18.07 1.11
C ALA A 263 -5.10 -19.43 0.39
N SER A 264 -6.03 -19.77 -0.50
CA SER A 264 -5.96 -20.98 -1.33
C SER A 264 -4.72 -21.02 -2.24
N ASN A 265 -4.12 -19.86 -2.50
CA ASN A 265 -2.89 -19.69 -3.29
C ASN A 265 -1.67 -19.30 -2.43
N ALA A 266 -1.73 -19.43 -1.10
CA ALA A 266 -0.69 -18.98 -0.18
C ALA A 266 0.70 -19.51 -0.52
N ILE A 267 0.83 -20.78 -0.95
CA ILE A 267 2.11 -21.40 -1.33
C ILE A 267 2.81 -20.61 -2.45
N ARG A 268 2.06 -20.07 -3.41
CA ARG A 268 2.62 -19.25 -4.50
C ARG A 268 3.27 -17.98 -3.96
N PHE A 269 2.60 -17.30 -3.02
CA PHE A 269 3.11 -16.08 -2.39
C PHE A 269 4.31 -16.34 -1.48
N LEU A 270 4.31 -17.42 -0.73
CA LEU A 270 5.42 -17.82 0.15
C LEU A 270 6.72 -18.15 -0.60
N ARG A 271 6.61 -18.58 -1.86
CA ARG A 271 7.77 -18.89 -2.71
C ARG A 271 8.37 -17.68 -3.43
N LEU A 272 7.70 -16.53 -3.36
CA LEU A 272 8.23 -15.32 -4.00
C LEU A 272 9.48 -14.80 -3.26
N PRO A 273 10.49 -14.32 -4.00
CA PRO A 273 11.57 -13.59 -3.40
C PRO A 273 11.03 -12.29 -2.75
N PHE A 274 11.78 -11.73 -1.83
CA PHE A 274 11.39 -10.48 -1.18
C PHE A 274 11.53 -9.30 -2.15
N PHE A 275 10.44 -8.58 -2.34
CA PHE A 275 10.36 -7.29 -3.00
C PHE A 275 9.72 -6.28 -2.06
N ILE A 276 9.97 -4.98 -2.26
CA ILE A 276 9.32 -3.91 -1.46
C ILE A 276 7.78 -3.99 -1.59
N SER A 277 7.29 -4.42 -2.75
CA SER A 277 5.86 -4.64 -2.99
C SER A 277 5.22 -5.68 -2.04
N ALA A 278 6.02 -6.51 -1.34
CA ALA A 278 5.52 -7.44 -0.32
C ALA A 278 4.82 -6.70 0.84
N TRP A 279 5.11 -5.42 1.08
CA TRP A 279 4.34 -4.62 2.02
C TRP A 279 2.84 -4.50 1.66
N ALA A 280 2.47 -4.79 0.40
CA ALA A 280 1.08 -4.89 -0.02
C ALA A 280 0.30 -6.04 0.67
N TYR A 281 0.97 -6.99 1.33
CA TYR A 281 0.30 -7.99 2.17
C TYR A 281 -0.27 -7.40 3.46
N SER A 282 0.39 -6.38 4.02
CA SER A 282 0.17 -5.93 5.39
C SER A 282 -1.12 -5.13 5.58
N PHE A 283 -1.29 -4.00 4.89
CA PHE A 283 -2.46 -3.14 5.10
C PHE A 283 -3.80 -3.82 4.75
N PRO A 284 -3.94 -4.56 3.64
CA PRO A 284 -5.17 -5.28 3.35
C PRO A 284 -5.55 -6.33 4.39
N LEU A 285 -4.56 -7.08 4.88
CA LEU A 285 -4.76 -8.03 5.97
C LEU A 285 -5.15 -7.31 7.27
N ALA A 286 -4.55 -6.16 7.56
CA ALA A 286 -4.92 -5.33 8.69
C ALA A 286 -6.37 -4.82 8.58
N ALA A 287 -6.78 -4.38 7.39
CA ALA A 287 -8.14 -3.92 7.15
C ALA A 287 -9.18 -5.04 7.38
N LEU A 288 -8.90 -6.26 6.90
CA LEU A 288 -9.76 -7.42 7.16
C LEU A 288 -9.78 -7.79 8.65
N THR A 289 -8.62 -7.76 9.32
CA THR A 289 -8.50 -8.03 10.77
C THR A 289 -9.37 -7.04 11.55
N LEU A 290 -9.25 -5.75 11.24
CA LEU A 290 -10.01 -4.68 11.87
C LEU A 290 -11.52 -4.85 11.60
N ALA A 291 -11.92 -5.13 10.35
CA ALA A 291 -13.31 -5.41 9.98
C ALA A 291 -13.87 -6.61 10.76
N THR A 292 -13.09 -7.67 10.93
CA THR A 292 -13.49 -8.86 11.70
C THR A 292 -13.67 -8.54 13.19
N LEU A 293 -12.79 -7.72 13.77
CA LEU A 293 -12.94 -7.25 15.16
C LEU A 293 -14.18 -6.36 15.32
N VAL A 294 -14.50 -5.53 14.34
CA VAL A 294 -15.75 -4.74 14.31
C VAL A 294 -16.97 -5.67 14.22
N MET A 295 -16.94 -6.69 13.36
CA MET A 295 -17.99 -7.71 13.29
C MET A 295 -18.19 -8.42 14.64
N SER A 296 -17.10 -8.77 15.33
CA SER A 296 -17.18 -9.45 16.64
C SER A 296 -17.80 -8.59 17.74
N ALA A 297 -17.73 -7.27 17.63
CA ALA A 297 -18.33 -6.33 18.56
C ALA A 297 -19.84 -6.11 18.30
N HIS A 298 -20.29 -6.25 17.05
CA HIS A 298 -21.68 -5.95 16.66
C HIS A 298 -22.55 -7.19 16.46
N VAL A 299 -21.95 -8.35 16.17
CA VAL A 299 -22.68 -9.58 15.90
C VAL A 299 -22.40 -10.59 17.01
N PRO A 300 -23.34 -10.82 17.93
CA PRO A 300 -23.18 -11.84 18.96
C PRO A 300 -23.00 -13.23 18.34
N GLY A 301 -22.10 -14.00 18.88
CA GLY A 301 -21.82 -15.35 18.40
C GLY A 301 -20.33 -15.64 18.24
N SER A 302 -19.96 -16.88 18.31
CA SER A 302 -18.61 -17.30 18.61
C SER A 302 -17.61 -17.22 17.46
N PHE A 303 -18.02 -17.05 16.20
CA PHE A 303 -17.13 -17.20 15.05
C PHE A 303 -16.17 -16.03 14.82
N PHE A 304 -16.64 -14.79 14.93
CA PHE A 304 -15.83 -13.62 14.57
C PHE A 304 -14.73 -13.32 15.59
N ARG A 305 -14.95 -13.64 16.86
CA ARG A 305 -13.95 -13.40 17.90
C ARG A 305 -12.69 -14.24 17.73
N PRO A 306 -12.74 -15.57 17.62
CA PRO A 306 -11.57 -16.39 17.36
C PRO A 306 -10.96 -16.12 15.98
N LEU A 307 -11.76 -15.83 14.96
CA LEU A 307 -11.26 -15.42 13.64
C LEU A 307 -10.45 -14.13 13.72
N GLY A 308 -10.97 -13.11 14.44
CA GLY A 308 -10.26 -11.84 14.63
C GLY A 308 -8.94 -12.00 15.41
N MET A 309 -8.91 -12.88 16.42
CA MET A 309 -7.67 -13.22 17.14
C MET A 309 -6.65 -13.91 16.23
N GLY A 310 -7.08 -14.88 15.44
CA GLY A 310 -6.23 -15.58 14.47
C GLY A 310 -5.68 -14.64 13.40
N LEU A 311 -6.51 -13.75 12.85
CA LEU A 311 -6.09 -12.76 11.87
C LEU A 311 -5.13 -11.73 12.49
N LEU A 312 -5.32 -11.32 13.74
CA LEU A 312 -4.41 -10.40 14.43
C LEU A 312 -3.03 -11.05 14.65
N ALA A 313 -3.00 -12.32 15.04
CA ALA A 313 -1.76 -13.07 15.19
C ALA A 313 -1.03 -13.22 13.84
N LEU A 314 -1.75 -13.59 12.78
CA LEU A 314 -1.22 -13.69 11.43
C LEU A 314 -0.68 -12.34 10.93
N LEU A 315 -1.45 -11.25 11.11
CA LEU A 315 -1.04 -9.90 10.74
C LEU A 315 0.24 -9.49 11.45
N SER A 316 0.31 -9.72 12.77
CA SER A 316 1.50 -9.40 13.57
C SER A 316 2.73 -10.16 13.08
N LEU A 317 2.58 -11.44 12.75
CA LEU A 317 3.65 -12.26 12.17
C LEU A 317 4.08 -11.72 10.80
N VAL A 318 3.13 -11.43 9.90
CA VAL A 318 3.41 -10.91 8.55
C VAL A 318 4.17 -9.60 8.64
N VAL A 319 3.71 -8.65 9.44
CA VAL A 319 4.38 -7.34 9.58
C VAL A 319 5.79 -7.50 10.19
N ALA A 320 5.96 -8.37 11.19
CA ALA A 320 7.27 -8.65 11.78
C ALA A 320 8.25 -9.24 10.75
N VAL A 321 7.80 -10.20 9.94
CA VAL A 321 8.61 -10.81 8.88
C VAL A 321 8.96 -9.78 7.81
N LEU A 322 8.02 -8.94 7.39
CA LEU A 322 8.26 -7.89 6.41
C LEU A 322 9.26 -6.85 6.93
N ALA A 323 9.12 -6.42 8.19
CA ALA A 323 10.05 -5.52 8.84
C ALA A 323 11.46 -6.11 8.91
N ALA A 324 11.60 -7.36 9.36
CA ALA A 324 12.88 -8.06 9.42
C ALA A 324 13.53 -8.18 8.03
N ARG A 325 12.77 -8.58 7.00
CA ARG A 325 13.28 -8.67 5.63
C ARG A 325 13.67 -7.31 5.05
N THR A 326 12.92 -6.27 5.37
CA THR A 326 13.26 -4.89 4.97
C THR A 326 14.57 -4.44 5.63
N LEU A 327 14.75 -4.68 6.93
CA LEU A 327 15.99 -4.36 7.63
C LEU A 327 17.18 -5.12 7.05
N VAL A 328 17.02 -6.40 6.75
CA VAL A 328 18.06 -7.19 6.08
C VAL A 328 18.40 -6.62 4.70
N ALA A 329 17.39 -6.22 3.91
CA ALA A 329 17.61 -5.61 2.60
C ALA A 329 18.30 -4.23 2.70
N VAL A 330 18.00 -3.44 3.74
CA VAL A 330 18.72 -2.19 4.05
C VAL A 330 20.18 -2.50 4.38
N TRP A 331 20.41 -3.46 5.27
CA TRP A 331 21.76 -3.83 5.70
C TRP A 331 22.61 -4.38 4.56
N ARG A 332 22.01 -5.23 3.70
CA ARG A 332 22.66 -5.78 2.50
C ARG A 332 22.78 -4.76 1.36
N ARG A 333 22.24 -3.56 1.55
CA ARG A 333 22.21 -2.50 0.54
C ARG A 333 21.48 -2.90 -0.76
N ASP A 334 20.48 -3.76 -0.65
CA ASP A 334 19.67 -4.24 -1.77
C ASP A 334 18.48 -3.32 -2.12
N LEU A 335 18.18 -2.35 -1.24
CA LEU A 335 17.24 -1.26 -1.51
C LEU A 335 17.96 -0.11 -2.24
N CYS A 336 17.20 0.65 -3.01
CA CYS A 336 17.71 1.83 -3.73
C CYS A 336 18.78 1.46 -4.79
N LYS A 337 18.53 0.40 -5.54
CA LYS A 337 19.30 0.05 -6.76
C LYS A 337 18.56 0.57 -7.99
N PRO A 338 19.27 0.88 -9.09
CA PRO A 338 18.64 1.10 -10.40
C PRO A 338 17.78 -0.10 -10.78
N ASP A 339 16.60 0.15 -11.39
CA ASP A 339 15.70 -0.90 -11.92
C ASP A 339 16.29 -1.57 -13.15
#